data_2e238ba59a80d2e0a3485ab93307c91c
#
_entry.id   2e238ba59a80d2e0a3485ab93307c91c
#
_cell.length_a   1.000
_cell.length_b   1.000
_cell.length_c   1.000
_cell.angle_alpha   90.00
_cell.angle_beta   90.00
_cell.angle_gamma   90.00
#
_symmetry.space_group_name_H-M   'P 1'
#
loop_
_entity.id
_entity.type
_entity.pdbx_description
1 polymer ?
#
loop_
_entity_poly.entity_id
_entity_poly.type
_entity_poly.pdbx_seq_one_letter_code
_entity_poly.pdbx_strand_id
1 'polypeptide(L)'
;LTPLVYAARANNLETVKVLLAAGADVNQTTGYGWSPLLVATQNRYYKLGAYLLDNGANPNLPHKGGWTPLYLATDNRNIENGDYPVRRGDMDHLDYIKLLLDKGADVNARVKDSTETRTVFTNQWLDENGATAFLRASQSGDIELMKLLIARGADPKINTVPHVSPLQVAAGIGWVEGITFEWSPKHTLEAVKMLLDLGLDPNLQAETGRVALHGGAHKGHVGVIQALYDAGARLDIKDYGNT
;
A
#
# COMPACT_ATOMS: atom_id res chain seq x y z
N LEU A 1 -8.62 -6.62 -23.84
CA LEU A 1 -9.41 -6.90 -22.63
C LEU A 1 -10.28 -8.13 -22.86
N THR A 2 -10.35 -9.06 -21.87
CA THR A 2 -11.24 -10.21 -21.95
C THR A 2 -12.68 -9.82 -21.58
N PRO A 3 -13.71 -10.57 -22.04
CA PRO A 3 -15.09 -10.30 -21.64
C PRO A 3 -15.28 -10.26 -20.10
N LEU A 4 -14.60 -11.14 -19.38
CA LEU A 4 -14.69 -11.21 -17.92
C LEU A 4 -14.10 -9.97 -17.24
N VAL A 5 -12.99 -9.42 -17.76
CA VAL A 5 -12.40 -8.16 -17.26
C VAL A 5 -13.35 -6.98 -17.53
N TYR A 6 -14.04 -6.95 -18.67
CA TYR A 6 -15.05 -5.92 -18.95
C TYR A 6 -16.24 -6.02 -17.98
N ALA A 7 -16.74 -7.24 -17.72
CA ALA A 7 -17.81 -7.47 -16.77
C ALA A 7 -17.42 -7.04 -15.33
N ALA A 8 -16.17 -7.34 -14.93
CA ALA A 8 -15.63 -6.92 -13.63
C ALA A 8 -15.51 -5.39 -13.54
N ARG A 9 -15.03 -4.73 -14.60
CA ARG A 9 -14.94 -3.25 -14.65
C ARG A 9 -16.31 -2.58 -14.59
N ALA A 10 -17.34 -3.21 -15.15
CA ALA A 10 -18.72 -2.71 -15.10
C ALA A 10 -19.46 -3.05 -13.80
N ASN A 11 -18.83 -3.78 -12.87
CA ASN A 11 -19.45 -4.33 -11.66
C ASN A 11 -20.72 -5.15 -11.96
N ASN A 12 -20.71 -5.89 -13.07
CA ASN A 12 -21.86 -6.68 -13.50
C ASN A 12 -21.73 -8.12 -13.04
N LEU A 13 -22.17 -8.40 -11.82
CA LEU A 13 -22.08 -9.72 -11.19
C LEU A 13 -22.78 -10.81 -12.00
N GLU A 14 -23.96 -10.52 -12.58
CA GLU A 14 -24.71 -11.52 -13.33
C GLU A 14 -23.97 -11.92 -14.63
N THR A 15 -23.37 -10.95 -15.32
CA THR A 15 -22.53 -11.24 -16.48
C THR A 15 -21.27 -12.04 -16.07
N VAL A 16 -20.66 -11.72 -14.93
CA VAL A 16 -19.51 -12.48 -14.40
C VAL A 16 -19.92 -13.94 -14.15
N LYS A 17 -21.05 -14.18 -13.49
CA LYS A 17 -21.57 -15.52 -13.24
C LYS A 17 -21.76 -16.32 -14.53
N VAL A 18 -22.39 -15.74 -15.53
CA VAL A 18 -22.62 -16.40 -16.82
C VAL A 18 -21.32 -16.73 -17.52
N LEU A 19 -20.34 -15.82 -17.53
CA LEU A 19 -19.05 -16.05 -18.18
C LEU A 19 -18.25 -17.16 -17.46
N LEU A 20 -18.23 -17.17 -16.13
CA LEU A 20 -17.55 -18.23 -15.37
C LEU A 20 -18.23 -19.58 -15.56
N ALA A 21 -19.56 -19.65 -15.58
CA ALA A 21 -20.33 -20.87 -15.86
C ALA A 21 -20.07 -21.38 -17.29
N ALA A 22 -19.79 -20.49 -18.24
CA ALA A 22 -19.41 -20.82 -19.61
C ALA A 22 -17.92 -21.23 -19.76
N GLY A 23 -17.15 -21.30 -18.66
CA GLY A 23 -15.77 -21.75 -18.66
C GLY A 23 -14.73 -20.64 -18.88
N ALA A 24 -15.10 -19.37 -18.69
CA ALA A 24 -14.11 -18.28 -18.71
C ALA A 24 -13.08 -18.47 -17.59
N ASP A 25 -11.80 -18.32 -17.91
CA ASP A 25 -10.73 -18.38 -16.93
C ASP A 25 -10.76 -17.13 -16.02
N VAL A 26 -11.04 -17.36 -14.71
CA VAL A 26 -11.14 -16.30 -13.68
C VAL A 26 -9.81 -15.55 -13.49
N ASN A 27 -8.69 -16.17 -13.87
CA ASN A 27 -7.34 -15.62 -13.74
C ASN A 27 -6.77 -15.06 -15.05
N GLN A 28 -7.54 -15.07 -16.13
CA GLN A 28 -7.08 -14.53 -17.41
C GLN A 28 -6.83 -13.02 -17.32
N THR A 29 -5.60 -12.61 -17.64
CA THR A 29 -5.19 -11.20 -17.56
C THR A 29 -5.24 -10.49 -18.91
N THR A 30 -5.28 -9.17 -18.84
CA THR A 30 -5.02 -8.28 -19.99
C THR A 30 -3.53 -8.29 -20.36
N GLY A 31 -3.18 -7.65 -21.49
CA GLY A 31 -1.78 -7.47 -21.88
C GLY A 31 -0.90 -6.74 -20.86
N TYR A 32 -1.52 -5.97 -19.95
CA TYR A 32 -0.84 -5.30 -18.82
C TYR A 32 -0.93 -6.07 -17.50
N GLY A 33 -1.40 -7.31 -17.51
CA GLY A 33 -1.51 -8.15 -16.33
C GLY A 33 -2.74 -7.90 -15.45
N TRP A 34 -3.70 -7.08 -15.86
CA TRP A 34 -4.92 -6.85 -15.08
C TRP A 34 -5.83 -8.06 -15.12
N SER A 35 -6.03 -8.72 -13.98
CA SER A 35 -7.03 -9.76 -13.79
C SER A 35 -8.40 -9.18 -13.45
N PRO A 36 -9.50 -9.95 -13.58
CA PRO A 36 -10.81 -9.53 -13.09
C PRO A 36 -10.79 -9.11 -11.62
N LEU A 37 -10.03 -9.83 -10.77
CA LEU A 37 -9.90 -9.52 -9.34
C LEU A 37 -9.18 -8.19 -9.11
N LEU A 38 -8.08 -7.93 -9.82
CA LEU A 38 -7.37 -6.65 -9.73
C LEU A 38 -8.27 -5.47 -10.16
N VAL A 39 -9.04 -5.65 -11.25
CA VAL A 39 -9.96 -4.61 -11.72
C VAL A 39 -11.10 -4.37 -10.72
N ALA A 40 -11.67 -5.42 -10.14
CA ALA A 40 -12.69 -5.28 -9.10
C ALA A 40 -12.13 -4.56 -7.86
N THR A 41 -10.92 -4.94 -7.42
CA THR A 41 -10.24 -4.32 -6.28
C THR A 41 -9.94 -2.85 -6.53
N GLN A 42 -9.36 -2.50 -7.67
CA GLN A 42 -9.04 -1.11 -8.06
C GLN A 42 -10.29 -0.22 -8.02
N ASN A 43 -11.43 -0.73 -8.49
CA ASN A 43 -12.67 0.01 -8.55
C ASN A 43 -13.49 -0.06 -7.24
N ARG A 44 -12.97 -0.69 -6.18
CA ARG A 44 -13.62 -0.89 -4.87
C ARG A 44 -14.93 -1.68 -4.96
N TYR A 45 -15.04 -2.58 -5.94
CA TYR A 45 -16.12 -3.57 -6.06
C TYR A 45 -15.78 -4.81 -5.25
N TYR A 46 -15.69 -4.65 -3.92
CA TYR A 46 -15.17 -5.68 -3.04
C TYR A 46 -16.08 -6.90 -2.92
N LYS A 47 -17.41 -6.70 -3.03
CA LYS A 47 -18.34 -7.84 -3.10
C LYS A 47 -18.11 -8.68 -4.36
N LEU A 48 -17.86 -8.04 -5.49
CA LEU A 48 -17.48 -8.74 -6.72
C LEU A 48 -16.12 -9.41 -6.57
N GLY A 49 -15.15 -8.73 -5.93
CA GLY A 49 -13.84 -9.31 -5.61
C GLY A 49 -13.97 -10.56 -4.74
N ALA A 50 -14.82 -10.53 -3.71
CA ALA A 50 -15.12 -11.68 -2.86
C ALA A 50 -15.71 -12.84 -3.67
N TYR A 51 -16.67 -12.56 -4.55
CA TYR A 51 -17.25 -13.59 -5.43
C TYR A 51 -16.19 -14.21 -6.35
N LEU A 52 -15.31 -13.42 -6.94
CA LEU A 52 -14.21 -13.90 -7.78
C LEU A 52 -13.25 -14.80 -6.99
N LEU A 53 -12.89 -14.40 -5.76
CA LEU A 53 -12.05 -15.21 -4.85
C LEU A 53 -12.71 -16.55 -4.50
N ASP A 54 -14.03 -16.58 -4.26
CA ASP A 54 -14.78 -17.81 -4.02
C ASP A 54 -14.85 -18.72 -5.25
N ASN A 55 -14.65 -18.18 -6.44
CA ASN A 55 -14.59 -18.91 -7.70
C ASN A 55 -13.16 -19.12 -8.22
N GLY A 56 -12.15 -19.11 -7.34
CA GLY A 56 -10.78 -19.50 -7.67
C GLY A 56 -9.89 -18.39 -8.23
N ALA A 57 -10.28 -17.12 -8.08
CA ALA A 57 -9.36 -16.03 -8.43
C ALA A 57 -8.12 -16.08 -7.52
N ASN A 58 -6.94 -15.97 -8.13
CA ASN A 58 -5.67 -16.00 -7.43
C ASN A 58 -5.40 -14.62 -6.76
N PRO A 59 -5.38 -14.55 -5.41
CA PRO A 59 -5.12 -13.29 -4.68
C PRO A 59 -3.69 -12.77 -4.84
N ASN A 60 -2.79 -13.57 -5.42
CA ASN A 60 -1.38 -13.24 -5.60
C ASN A 60 -1.00 -12.88 -7.03
N LEU A 61 -1.97 -12.82 -7.94
CA LEU A 61 -1.71 -12.48 -9.32
C LEU A 61 -1.54 -10.96 -9.50
N PRO A 62 -0.31 -10.45 -9.71
CA PRO A 62 -0.07 -9.03 -9.86
C PRO A 62 -0.28 -8.57 -11.31
N HIS A 63 -0.49 -7.28 -11.53
CA HIS A 63 -0.28 -6.71 -12.85
C HIS A 63 1.23 -6.49 -13.14
N LYS A 64 1.58 -5.95 -14.31
CA LYS A 64 2.99 -5.78 -14.73
C LYS A 64 3.85 -4.96 -13.76
N GLY A 65 3.28 -3.97 -13.08
CA GLY A 65 3.96 -3.18 -12.06
C GLY A 65 4.12 -3.90 -10.71
N GLY A 66 3.71 -5.17 -10.61
CA GLY A 66 3.85 -5.97 -9.38
C GLY A 66 2.80 -5.69 -8.32
N TRP A 67 1.75 -4.91 -8.61
CA TRP A 67 0.70 -4.63 -7.65
C TRP A 67 -0.26 -5.81 -7.53
N THR A 68 -0.33 -6.38 -6.34
CA THR A 68 -1.27 -7.44 -5.99
C THR A 68 -2.62 -6.86 -5.53
N PRO A 69 -3.70 -7.67 -5.49
CA PRO A 69 -4.97 -7.24 -4.88
C PRO A 69 -4.80 -6.71 -3.44
N LEU A 70 -3.91 -7.31 -2.64
CA LEU A 70 -3.64 -6.84 -1.28
C LEU A 70 -3.02 -5.45 -1.26
N TYR A 71 -2.02 -5.18 -2.10
CA TYR A 71 -1.41 -3.86 -2.19
C TYR A 71 -2.42 -2.80 -2.67
N LEU A 72 -3.20 -3.11 -3.71
CA LEU A 72 -4.26 -2.24 -4.22
C LEU A 72 -5.33 -1.92 -3.16
N ALA A 73 -5.78 -2.93 -2.40
CA ALA A 73 -6.76 -2.72 -1.34
C ALA A 73 -6.21 -1.85 -0.21
N THR A 74 -4.92 -2.02 0.14
CA THR A 74 -4.20 -1.18 1.10
C THR A 74 -4.09 0.26 0.62
N ASP A 75 -3.71 0.44 -0.64
CA ASP A 75 -3.62 1.77 -1.25
C ASP A 75 -5.00 2.44 -1.33
N ASN A 76 -6.04 1.73 -1.77
CA ASN A 76 -7.41 2.23 -1.79
C ASN A 76 -7.92 2.73 -0.43
N ARG A 77 -7.50 2.09 0.67
CA ARG A 77 -7.83 2.50 2.03
C ARG A 77 -7.09 3.77 2.45
N ASN A 78 -5.89 3.95 1.92
CA ASN A 78 -4.93 4.99 2.27
C ASN A 78 -4.70 6.01 1.14
N ILE A 79 -5.54 6.00 0.11
CA ILE A 79 -5.45 6.97 -0.96
C ILE A 79 -6.16 8.25 -0.56
N GLU A 80 -5.59 9.36 -0.96
CA GLU A 80 -6.15 10.67 -0.72
C GLU A 80 -7.52 10.87 -1.36
N ASN A 81 -8.33 11.65 -0.68
CA ASN A 81 -9.45 12.35 -1.27
C ASN A 81 -8.91 13.57 -2.01
N GLY A 82 -8.21 13.35 -3.13
CA GLY A 82 -7.89 14.41 -4.07
C GLY A 82 -9.16 15.00 -4.67
N ASP A 83 -9.03 15.90 -5.64
CA ASP A 83 -10.14 16.61 -6.32
C ASP A 83 -11.15 15.69 -7.03
N TYR A 84 -10.96 14.39 -6.95
CA TYR A 84 -11.87 13.40 -7.54
C TYR A 84 -12.71 12.72 -6.46
N PRO A 85 -14.03 12.60 -6.66
CA PRO A 85 -14.89 11.86 -5.76
C PRO A 85 -14.44 10.40 -5.72
N VAL A 86 -13.85 10.00 -4.60
CA VAL A 86 -13.43 8.62 -4.37
C VAL A 86 -14.70 7.77 -4.19
N ARG A 87 -14.86 6.75 -5.02
CA ARG A 87 -15.98 5.81 -4.89
C ARG A 87 -15.88 5.09 -3.55
N ARG A 88 -16.95 5.12 -2.76
CA ARG A 88 -17.03 4.27 -1.56
C ARG A 88 -17.09 2.81 -1.97
N GLY A 89 -16.36 1.97 -1.26
CA GLY A 89 -16.45 0.52 -1.43
C GLY A 89 -17.84 0.00 -1.04
N ASP A 90 -18.24 -1.09 -1.65
CA ASP A 90 -19.48 -1.81 -1.32
C ASP A 90 -19.32 -2.80 -0.14
N MET A 91 -18.11 -2.85 0.44
CA MET A 91 -17.70 -3.54 1.65
C MET A 91 -16.64 -2.68 2.36
N ASP A 92 -16.46 -2.86 3.67
CA ASP A 92 -15.38 -2.21 4.41
C ASP A 92 -13.99 -2.65 3.88
N HIS A 93 -13.05 -1.71 3.83
CA HIS A 93 -11.71 -1.97 3.31
C HIS A 93 -10.96 -3.03 4.13
N LEU A 94 -11.03 -2.96 5.47
CA LEU A 94 -10.34 -3.94 6.33
C LEU A 94 -10.96 -5.32 6.20
N ASP A 95 -12.29 -5.43 6.07
CA ASP A 95 -12.95 -6.71 5.89
C ASP A 95 -12.55 -7.35 4.55
N TYR A 96 -12.41 -6.54 3.50
CA TYR A 96 -11.91 -7.04 2.23
C TYR A 96 -10.44 -7.45 2.29
N ILE A 97 -9.58 -6.69 2.98
CA ILE A 97 -8.18 -7.02 3.21
C ILE A 97 -8.05 -8.32 4.01
N LYS A 98 -8.84 -8.49 5.08
CA LYS A 98 -8.91 -9.74 5.84
C LYS A 98 -9.28 -10.92 4.93
N LEU A 99 -10.31 -10.74 4.09
CA LEU A 99 -10.71 -11.77 3.13
C LEU A 99 -9.59 -12.15 2.17
N LEU A 100 -8.87 -11.18 1.60
CA LEU A 100 -7.71 -11.45 0.74
C LEU A 100 -6.65 -12.28 1.46
N LEU A 101 -6.33 -11.93 2.70
CA LEU A 101 -5.36 -12.65 3.54
C LEU A 101 -5.87 -14.06 3.89
N ASP A 102 -7.15 -14.22 4.21
CA ASP A 102 -7.78 -15.53 4.48
C ASP A 102 -7.80 -16.43 3.23
N LYS A 103 -7.83 -15.83 2.04
CA LYS A 103 -7.71 -16.54 0.74
C LYS A 103 -6.25 -16.76 0.29
N GLY A 104 -5.27 -16.49 1.16
CA GLY A 104 -3.86 -16.77 0.92
C GLY A 104 -3.09 -15.69 0.17
N ALA A 105 -3.53 -14.43 0.26
CA ALA A 105 -2.71 -13.32 -0.24
C ALA A 105 -1.36 -13.28 0.50
N ASP A 106 -0.27 -13.17 -0.27
CA ASP A 106 1.08 -12.98 0.27
C ASP A 106 1.19 -11.58 0.89
N VAL A 107 1.28 -11.55 2.23
CA VAL A 107 1.36 -10.33 3.02
C VAL A 107 2.65 -9.54 2.76
N ASN A 108 3.70 -10.23 2.26
CA ASN A 108 5.01 -9.66 1.97
C ASN A 108 5.26 -9.43 0.46
N ALA A 109 4.23 -9.58 -0.37
CA ALA A 109 4.34 -9.29 -1.80
C ALA A 109 4.86 -7.86 -2.05
N ARG A 110 5.77 -7.72 -3.01
CA ARG A 110 6.47 -6.46 -3.29
C ARG A 110 6.04 -5.86 -4.63
N VAL A 111 5.83 -4.57 -4.65
CA VAL A 111 5.66 -3.78 -5.88
C VAL A 111 6.97 -3.80 -6.68
N LYS A 112 6.86 -3.80 -8.01
CA LYS A 112 8.03 -3.74 -8.91
C LYS A 112 8.19 -2.38 -9.57
N ASP A 113 7.08 -1.72 -9.85
CA ASP A 113 7.06 -0.42 -10.51
C ASP A 113 5.77 0.30 -10.15
N SER A 114 5.87 1.52 -9.70
CA SER A 114 4.74 2.37 -9.30
C SER A 114 4.18 3.22 -10.45
N THR A 115 4.88 3.30 -11.59
CA THR A 115 4.56 4.28 -12.64
C THR A 115 3.31 3.95 -13.46
N GLU A 116 2.89 2.68 -13.51
CA GLU A 116 1.77 2.26 -14.39
C GLU A 116 0.37 2.40 -13.74
N THR A 117 0.27 2.59 -12.45
CA THR A 117 -1.00 2.54 -11.72
C THR A 117 -1.52 3.88 -11.26
N ARG A 118 -0.66 4.88 -11.24
CA ARG A 118 -1.05 6.20 -10.80
C ARG A 118 -1.36 7.09 -11.98
N THR A 119 -2.52 7.72 -11.90
CA THR A 119 -2.84 8.82 -12.79
C THR A 119 -1.82 9.94 -12.58
N VAL A 120 -1.49 10.64 -13.64
CA VAL A 120 -0.46 11.70 -13.79
C VAL A 120 -0.47 12.79 -12.69
N PHE A 121 -1.45 12.79 -11.80
CA PHE A 121 -1.67 13.83 -10.80
C PHE A 121 -1.21 13.48 -9.37
N THR A 122 -0.77 12.26 -9.10
CA THR A 122 -0.19 11.93 -7.80
C THR A 122 1.33 11.97 -7.91
N ASN A 123 1.93 13.12 -7.70
CA ASN A 123 3.37 13.24 -7.50
C ASN A 123 3.76 12.56 -6.20
N GLN A 124 3.96 11.26 -6.22
CA GLN A 124 4.61 10.60 -5.10
C GLN A 124 6.11 10.77 -5.23
N TRP A 125 6.66 11.33 -4.19
CA TRP A 125 8.09 11.56 -4.06
C TRP A 125 8.81 10.34 -3.46
N LEU A 126 8.04 9.31 -3.11
CA LEU A 126 8.56 8.02 -2.70
C LEU A 126 8.69 7.11 -3.92
N ASP A 127 9.88 6.59 -4.17
CA ASP A 127 10.04 5.44 -5.05
C ASP A 127 9.54 4.19 -4.32
N GLU A 128 8.37 3.71 -4.71
CA GLU A 128 7.70 2.56 -4.11
C GLU A 128 8.23 1.22 -4.62
N ASN A 129 9.22 1.22 -5.50
CA ASN A 129 9.77 -0.03 -6.01
C ASN A 129 10.26 -0.92 -4.85
N GLY A 130 9.68 -2.09 -4.74
CA GLY A 130 9.92 -3.01 -3.64
C GLY A 130 9.07 -2.78 -2.38
N ALA A 131 8.14 -1.82 -2.38
CA ALA A 131 7.24 -1.60 -1.25
C ALA A 131 6.30 -2.79 -1.01
N THR A 132 5.94 -3.00 0.26
CA THR A 132 4.93 -3.96 0.70
C THR A 132 3.65 -3.23 1.15
N ALA A 133 2.55 -3.98 1.30
CA ALA A 133 1.33 -3.44 1.90
C ALA A 133 1.58 -2.83 3.29
N PHE A 134 2.47 -3.44 4.09
CA PHE A 134 2.86 -2.92 5.41
C PHE A 134 3.55 -1.56 5.32
N LEU A 135 4.50 -1.40 4.39
CA LEU A 135 5.19 -0.12 4.17
C LEU A 135 4.18 0.97 3.73
N ARG A 136 3.24 0.63 2.83
CA ARG A 136 2.20 1.56 2.39
C ARG A 136 1.27 1.99 3.53
N ALA A 137 0.85 1.05 4.39
CA ALA A 137 0.07 1.36 5.58
C ALA A 137 0.85 2.26 6.56
N SER A 138 2.16 2.01 6.73
CA SER A 138 3.06 2.80 7.59
C SER A 138 3.17 4.25 7.12
N GLN A 139 3.22 4.49 5.81
CA GLN A 139 3.29 5.83 5.21
C GLN A 139 2.11 6.72 5.63
N SER A 140 0.92 6.14 5.74
CA SER A 140 -0.30 6.85 6.13
C SER A 140 -0.58 6.83 7.64
N GLY A 141 0.21 6.10 8.42
CA GLY A 141 -0.05 5.90 9.86
C GLY A 141 -1.33 5.08 10.09
N ASP A 142 -1.66 4.12 9.23
CA ASP A 142 -2.83 3.25 9.36
C ASP A 142 -2.57 2.15 10.40
N ILE A 143 -2.65 2.54 11.66
CA ILE A 143 -2.31 1.67 12.80
C ILE A 143 -3.14 0.38 12.80
N GLU A 144 -4.41 0.48 12.46
CA GLU A 144 -5.32 -0.68 12.46
C GLU A 144 -4.88 -1.70 11.40
N LEU A 145 -4.58 -1.24 10.20
CA LEU A 145 -4.08 -2.10 9.13
C LEU A 145 -2.66 -2.61 9.41
N MET A 146 -1.76 -1.77 9.95
CA MET A 146 -0.41 -2.19 10.35
C MET A 146 -0.47 -3.36 11.35
N LYS A 147 -1.30 -3.26 12.39
CA LYS A 147 -1.51 -4.33 13.39
C LYS A 147 -2.07 -5.61 12.74
N LEU A 148 -3.04 -5.46 11.84
CA LEU A 148 -3.60 -6.60 11.10
C LEU A 148 -2.52 -7.30 10.28
N LEU A 149 -1.73 -6.55 9.50
CA LEU A 149 -0.70 -7.13 8.64
C LEU A 149 0.39 -7.84 9.45
N ILE A 150 0.85 -7.24 10.57
CA ILE A 150 1.80 -7.91 11.50
C ILE A 150 1.20 -9.21 12.04
N ALA A 151 -0.06 -9.21 12.49
CA ALA A 151 -0.73 -10.41 12.97
C ALA A 151 -0.86 -11.51 11.89
N ARG A 152 -0.74 -11.14 10.62
CA ARG A 152 -0.77 -12.04 9.46
C ARG A 152 0.61 -12.36 8.90
N GLY A 153 1.69 -12.01 9.60
CA GLY A 153 3.07 -12.36 9.26
C GLY A 153 3.78 -11.37 8.33
N ALA A 154 3.33 -10.11 8.30
CA ALA A 154 4.10 -9.08 7.61
C ALA A 154 5.47 -8.89 8.27
N ASP A 155 6.52 -8.85 7.45
CA ASP A 155 7.86 -8.50 7.90
C ASP A 155 8.04 -6.97 7.86
N PRO A 156 8.13 -6.30 9.02
CA PRO A 156 8.29 -4.85 9.09
C PRO A 156 9.66 -4.37 8.61
N LYS A 157 10.62 -5.26 8.36
CA LYS A 157 11.99 -4.92 7.95
C LYS A 157 12.18 -4.93 6.44
N ILE A 158 11.15 -5.23 5.66
CA ILE A 158 11.23 -5.15 4.20
C ILE A 158 11.22 -3.69 3.77
N ASN A 159 12.36 -3.24 3.23
CA ASN A 159 12.55 -1.90 2.69
C ASN A 159 12.22 -1.87 1.19
N THR A 160 11.98 -0.67 0.65
CA THR A 160 11.96 -0.44 -0.80
C THR A 160 13.31 -0.78 -1.45
N VAL A 161 13.36 -0.84 -2.78
CA VAL A 161 14.63 -1.01 -3.51
C VAL A 161 15.60 0.14 -3.19
N PRO A 162 15.18 1.43 -3.14
CA PRO A 162 16.04 2.52 -2.68
C PRO A 162 16.33 2.51 -1.16
N HIS A 163 16.14 1.39 -0.48
CA HIS A 163 16.42 1.19 0.94
C HIS A 163 15.61 2.09 1.91
N VAL A 164 14.43 2.55 1.50
CA VAL A 164 13.53 3.29 2.38
C VAL A 164 12.72 2.31 3.23
N SER A 165 12.81 2.44 4.55
CA SER A 165 12.13 1.56 5.51
C SER A 165 10.72 2.05 5.87
N PRO A 166 9.85 1.18 6.42
CA PRO A 166 8.58 1.59 7.00
C PRO A 166 8.70 2.70 8.05
N LEU A 167 9.76 2.73 8.85
CA LEU A 167 10.01 3.80 9.83
C LEU A 167 10.27 5.15 9.16
N GLN A 168 11.04 5.16 8.07
CA GLN A 168 11.35 6.38 7.32
C GLN A 168 10.10 6.96 6.67
N VAL A 169 9.25 6.14 6.02
CA VAL A 169 8.00 6.65 5.41
C VAL A 169 7.00 7.10 6.46
N ALA A 170 6.87 6.41 7.58
CA ALA A 170 6.03 6.83 8.70
C ALA A 170 6.49 8.17 9.28
N ALA A 171 7.80 8.38 9.38
CA ALA A 171 8.37 9.64 9.86
C ALA A 171 8.22 10.80 8.86
N GLY A 172 8.03 10.53 7.55
CA GLY A 172 7.79 11.56 6.55
C GLY A 172 8.73 11.55 5.35
N ILE A 173 9.57 10.53 5.16
CA ILE A 173 10.32 10.40 3.90
C ILE A 173 9.31 10.12 2.78
N GLY A 174 9.36 10.95 1.72
CA GLY A 174 8.43 10.90 0.61
C GLY A 174 7.07 11.58 0.88
N TRP A 175 6.90 12.20 2.05
CA TRP A 175 5.69 12.97 2.36
C TRP A 175 5.66 14.30 1.60
N VAL A 176 4.48 14.66 1.11
CA VAL A 176 4.21 15.94 0.45
C VAL A 176 2.95 16.54 1.06
N GLU A 177 3.04 17.79 1.50
CA GLU A 177 1.91 18.52 2.08
C GLU A 177 0.74 18.62 1.08
N GLY A 178 -0.46 18.32 1.55
CA GLY A 178 -1.68 18.34 0.75
C GLY A 178 -1.80 17.22 -0.29
N ILE A 179 -0.82 16.31 -0.37
CA ILE A 179 -0.82 15.16 -1.29
C ILE A 179 -0.77 13.83 -0.54
N THR A 180 0.13 13.65 0.40
CA THR A 180 0.25 12.37 1.11
C THR A 180 -0.83 12.23 2.17
N PHE A 181 -1.70 11.23 2.01
CA PHE A 181 -2.76 10.96 2.96
C PHE A 181 -2.19 10.44 4.29
N GLU A 182 -2.68 11.00 5.36
CA GLU A 182 -2.40 10.59 6.74
C GLU A 182 -3.68 10.58 7.56
N TRP A 183 -3.83 9.55 8.37
CA TRP A 183 -5.00 9.45 9.25
C TRP A 183 -5.05 10.60 10.28
N SER A 184 -3.95 10.90 10.92
CA SER A 184 -3.76 12.10 11.76
C SER A 184 -2.31 12.18 12.28
N PRO A 185 -1.85 13.35 12.76
CA PRO A 185 -0.54 13.46 13.40
C PRO A 185 -0.36 12.52 14.61
N LYS A 186 -1.44 12.23 15.35
CA LYS A 186 -1.42 11.25 16.44
C LYS A 186 -1.13 9.84 15.93
N HIS A 187 -1.78 9.42 14.87
CA HIS A 187 -1.56 8.11 14.27
C HIS A 187 -0.15 7.99 13.68
N THR A 188 0.37 9.05 13.06
CA THR A 188 1.75 9.12 12.60
C THR A 188 2.74 8.85 13.74
N LEU A 189 2.57 9.53 14.89
CA LEU A 189 3.41 9.30 16.06
C LEU A 189 3.27 7.87 16.63
N GLU A 190 2.04 7.34 16.65
CA GLU A 190 1.79 5.95 17.10
C GLU A 190 2.46 4.96 16.15
N ALA A 191 2.40 5.18 14.83
CA ALA A 191 3.07 4.34 13.84
C ALA A 191 4.59 4.34 14.04
N VAL A 192 5.20 5.52 14.20
CA VAL A 192 6.64 5.63 14.45
C VAL A 192 7.03 4.88 15.74
N LYS A 193 6.29 5.05 16.83
CA LYS A 193 6.56 4.33 18.08
C LYS A 193 6.43 2.81 17.91
N MET A 194 5.36 2.35 17.26
CA MET A 194 5.18 0.93 16.97
C MET A 194 6.34 0.34 16.15
N LEU A 195 6.85 1.08 15.16
CA LEU A 195 7.96 0.63 14.32
C LEU A 195 9.29 0.59 15.10
N LEU A 196 9.51 1.55 16.00
CA LEU A 196 10.65 1.53 16.91
C LEU A 196 10.58 0.36 17.89
N ASP A 197 9.40 0.06 18.45
CA ASP A 197 9.16 -1.09 19.33
C ASP A 197 9.36 -2.43 18.60
N LEU A 198 9.11 -2.48 17.29
CA LEU A 198 9.43 -3.63 16.42
C LEU A 198 10.92 -3.74 16.08
N GLY A 199 11.75 -2.83 16.58
CA GLY A 199 13.20 -2.84 16.44
C GLY A 199 13.73 -2.35 15.11
N LEU A 200 13.02 -1.43 14.45
CA LEU A 200 13.56 -0.76 13.28
C LEU A 200 14.61 0.28 13.67
N ASP A 201 15.70 0.32 12.93
CA ASP A 201 16.82 1.22 13.18
C ASP A 201 16.46 2.67 12.77
N PRO A 202 16.44 3.65 13.73
CA PRO A 202 16.17 5.05 13.42
C PRO A 202 17.28 5.70 12.58
N ASN A 203 18.47 5.08 12.50
CA ASN A 203 19.63 5.58 11.79
C ASN A 203 19.87 4.90 10.44
N LEU A 204 18.97 4.01 10.03
CA LEU A 204 19.04 3.39 8.70
C LEU A 204 19.03 4.49 7.62
N GLN A 205 20.04 4.48 6.75
CA GLN A 205 20.13 5.40 5.63
C GLN A 205 19.52 4.78 4.36
N ALA A 206 18.62 5.52 3.70
CA ALA A 206 18.21 5.24 2.33
C ALA A 206 19.35 5.52 1.35
N GLU A 207 19.20 5.16 0.07
CA GLU A 207 20.19 5.48 -0.99
C GLU A 207 20.48 6.98 -1.11
N THR A 208 19.54 7.84 -0.70
CA THR A 208 19.73 9.30 -0.64
C THR A 208 20.53 9.77 0.59
N GLY A 209 20.95 8.86 1.47
CA GLY A 209 21.55 9.18 2.76
C GLY A 209 20.56 9.63 3.84
N ARG A 210 19.26 9.77 3.50
CA ARG A 210 18.23 10.23 4.45
C ARG A 210 17.90 9.15 5.47
N VAL A 211 17.69 9.60 6.71
CA VAL A 211 17.20 8.79 7.84
C VAL A 211 15.81 9.26 8.27
N ALA A 212 15.13 8.50 9.13
CA ALA A 212 13.79 8.84 9.62
C ALA A 212 13.68 10.28 10.18
N LEU A 213 14.74 10.75 10.85
CA LEU A 213 14.78 12.09 11.44
C LEU A 213 14.67 13.22 10.40
N HIS A 214 15.20 13.04 9.18
CA HIS A 214 15.01 14.00 8.08
C HIS A 214 13.53 14.13 7.69
N GLY A 215 12.79 13.01 7.67
CA GLY A 215 11.36 13.03 7.40
C GLY A 215 10.57 13.77 8.48
N GLY A 216 10.84 13.46 9.76
CA GLY A 216 10.21 14.13 10.89
C GLY A 216 10.47 15.64 10.94
N ALA A 217 11.69 16.05 10.59
CA ALA A 217 12.08 17.46 10.49
C ALA A 217 11.38 18.17 9.30
N HIS A 218 11.33 17.52 8.14
CA HIS A 218 10.62 18.04 6.96
C HIS A 218 9.13 18.27 7.21
N LYS A 219 8.47 17.33 7.91
CA LYS A 219 7.06 17.46 8.31
C LYS A 219 6.83 18.45 9.46
N GLY A 220 7.87 18.86 10.17
CA GLY A 220 7.73 19.66 11.38
C GLY A 220 7.02 18.93 12.53
N HIS A 221 7.05 17.59 12.56
CA HIS A 221 6.34 16.80 13.56
C HIS A 221 7.18 16.59 14.84
N VAL A 222 7.09 17.54 15.78
CA VAL A 222 7.91 17.58 17.02
C VAL A 222 7.85 16.25 17.79
N GLY A 223 6.66 15.66 17.93
CA GLY A 223 6.51 14.39 18.66
C GLY A 223 7.23 13.21 17.98
N VAL A 224 7.29 13.18 16.64
CA VAL A 224 8.04 12.17 15.90
C VAL A 224 9.54 12.38 16.10
N ILE A 225 10.02 13.62 16.00
CA ILE A 225 11.44 13.97 16.24
C ILE A 225 11.85 13.52 17.63
N GLN A 226 11.04 13.82 18.68
CA GLN A 226 11.33 13.42 20.04
C GLN A 226 11.37 11.89 20.19
N ALA A 227 10.40 11.17 19.63
CA ALA A 227 10.36 9.71 19.72
C ALA A 227 11.58 9.06 19.04
N LEU A 228 12.01 9.58 17.88
CA LEU A 228 13.20 9.13 17.18
C LEU A 228 14.47 9.40 18.01
N TYR A 229 14.58 10.61 18.58
CA TYR A 229 15.72 10.99 19.44
C TYR A 229 15.81 10.09 20.69
N ASP A 230 14.71 9.87 21.37
CA ASP A 230 14.64 8.99 22.54
C ASP A 230 15.02 7.53 22.22
N ALA A 231 14.80 7.11 20.98
CA ALA A 231 15.21 5.80 20.43
C ALA A 231 16.65 5.77 19.91
N GLY A 232 17.44 6.84 20.07
CA GLY A 232 18.84 6.91 19.68
C GLY A 232 19.10 7.39 18.25
N ALA A 233 18.17 8.14 17.65
CA ALA A 233 18.43 8.77 16.37
C ALA A 233 19.55 9.80 16.48
N ARG A 234 20.53 9.71 15.59
CA ARG A 234 21.67 10.61 15.52
C ARG A 234 21.28 11.91 14.81
N LEU A 235 21.68 13.05 15.37
CA LEU A 235 21.36 14.39 14.85
C LEU A 235 22.36 14.87 13.78
N ASP A 236 23.48 14.18 13.62
CA ASP A 236 24.61 14.59 12.76
C ASP A 236 24.68 13.86 11.43
N ILE A 237 23.75 12.94 11.16
CA ILE A 237 23.70 12.24 9.86
C ILE A 237 23.24 13.23 8.80
N LYS A 238 24.05 13.33 7.74
CA LYS A 238 23.72 14.15 6.56
C LYS A 238 23.16 13.26 5.45
N ASP A 239 22.23 13.80 4.69
CA ASP A 239 21.86 13.18 3.41
C ASP A 239 22.97 13.43 2.37
N TYR A 240 22.90 12.72 1.25
CA TYR A 240 23.86 12.88 0.15
C TYR A 240 23.50 14.04 -0.78
N GLY A 241 22.77 15.03 -0.26
CA GLY A 241 22.12 16.11 -0.97
C GLY A 241 22.91 16.70 -2.12
N ASN A 242 22.27 16.77 -3.27
CA ASN A 242 22.69 17.62 -4.36
C ASN A 242 22.29 19.07 -4.00
N THR A 243 23.06 19.74 -3.22
CA THR A 243 23.08 21.19 -3.11
C THR A 243 24.37 21.72 -3.67
#